data_bcadddea8633148d17c14476766819c5
#
_entry.id   bcadddea8633148d17c14476766819c5
#
_cell.length_a   1.000
_cell.length_b   1.000
_cell.length_c   1.000
_cell.angle_alpha   90.00
_cell.angle_beta   90.00
_cell.angle_gamma   90.00
#
_symmetry.space_group_name_H-M   'P 1'
#
loop_
_entity.id
_entity.type
_entity.pdbx_description
1 polymer ?
#
loop_
_entity_poly.entity_id
_entity_poly.type
_entity_poly.pdbx_seq_one_letter_code
_entity_poly.pdbx_strand_id
1 'polypeptide(L)'
;MSLKQQASQGAEINEKLAALMTNSNAVRAIASAVEGTLGPKGLDTMLVDKFGEVVITNDGVTILTMMEANHPAARMVINIAKSQQEEIGDGTTTATVMAGALVSAGVEQVVKGVPVARVIEGIRAGVRRALEVMKEQAIPLEDLQHPWLKQVALVAGREHQDIADLVVEAARLIGKEKLLDPNFKLSDTVTSEEGATNQVFMGVILNKETMNKQMPRQLENVKVLVIDDALEP
;
A
#
# COMPACT_ATOMS: atom_id res chain seq x y z
N MET A 1 -26.07 21.45 41.27
CA MET A 1 -25.96 20.08 40.73
C MET A 1 -26.02 19.10 41.88
N SER A 2 -26.87 18.06 41.77
CA SER A 2 -26.95 17.04 42.82
C SER A 2 -25.73 16.08 42.72
N LEU A 3 -25.33 15.52 43.88
CA LEU A 3 -24.26 14.51 43.97
C LEU A 3 -24.46 13.32 42.98
N LYS A 4 -25.72 12.94 42.70
CA LYS A 4 -26.06 11.91 41.69
C LYS A 4 -25.71 12.36 40.25
N GLN A 5 -25.90 13.63 39.91
CA GLN A 5 -25.54 14.16 38.58
C GLN A 5 -24.03 14.26 38.41
N GLN A 6 -23.29 14.59 39.46
CA GLN A 6 -21.81 14.60 39.42
C GLN A 6 -21.23 13.19 39.30
N ALA A 7 -21.79 12.20 40.00
CA ALA A 7 -21.36 10.82 39.89
C ALA A 7 -21.66 10.22 38.53
N SER A 8 -22.81 10.50 37.91
CA SER A 8 -23.13 10.02 36.57
C SER A 8 -22.24 10.66 35.46
N GLN A 9 -21.94 11.96 35.58
CA GLN A 9 -20.99 12.60 34.65
C GLN A 9 -19.58 12.09 34.81
N GLY A 10 -19.12 11.82 36.02
CA GLY A 10 -17.79 11.21 36.25
C GLY A 10 -17.67 9.80 35.68
N ALA A 11 -18.71 8.98 35.80
CA ALA A 11 -18.77 7.65 35.23
C ALA A 11 -18.74 7.71 33.68
N GLU A 12 -19.53 8.57 33.06
CA GLU A 12 -19.57 8.74 31.59
C GLU A 12 -18.24 9.24 31.02
N ILE A 13 -17.56 10.14 31.70
CA ILE A 13 -16.22 10.61 31.30
C ILE A 13 -15.21 9.48 31.37
N ASN A 14 -15.25 8.65 32.42
CA ASN A 14 -14.36 7.50 32.56
C ASN A 14 -14.60 6.44 31.46
N GLU A 15 -15.84 6.16 31.10
CA GLU A 15 -16.18 5.23 30.02
C GLU A 15 -15.68 5.73 28.65
N LYS A 16 -15.87 7.00 28.34
CA LYS A 16 -15.38 7.62 27.10
C LYS A 16 -13.86 7.58 27.01
N LEU A 17 -13.17 7.85 28.11
CA LEU A 17 -11.72 7.79 28.17
C LEU A 17 -11.20 6.34 28.03
N ALA A 18 -11.85 5.37 28.68
CA ALA A 18 -11.51 3.98 28.55
C ALA A 18 -11.66 3.47 27.11
N ALA A 19 -12.77 3.85 26.44
CA ALA A 19 -12.98 3.53 25.02
C ALA A 19 -11.90 4.14 24.12
N LEU A 20 -11.53 5.39 24.37
CA LEU A 20 -10.47 6.08 23.62
C LEU A 20 -9.12 5.38 23.78
N MET A 21 -8.75 4.99 25.00
CA MET A 21 -7.53 4.25 25.28
C MET A 21 -7.52 2.85 24.64
N THR A 22 -8.65 2.16 24.69
CA THR A 22 -8.79 0.83 24.04
C THR A 22 -8.61 0.94 22.53
N ASN A 23 -9.23 1.93 21.90
CA ASN A 23 -9.05 2.20 20.47
C ASN A 23 -7.57 2.51 20.14
N SER A 24 -6.93 3.37 20.93
CA SER A 24 -5.52 3.72 20.75
C SER A 24 -4.60 2.51 20.89
N ASN A 25 -4.84 1.67 21.89
CA ASN A 25 -4.05 0.46 22.09
C ASN A 25 -4.20 -0.53 20.92
N ALA A 26 -5.40 -0.69 20.38
CA ALA A 26 -5.65 -1.53 19.22
C ALA A 26 -4.91 -1.00 17.96
N VAL A 27 -4.96 0.31 17.71
CA VAL A 27 -4.24 0.95 16.61
C VAL A 27 -2.74 0.82 16.78
N ARG A 28 -2.21 1.03 17.99
CA ARG A 28 -0.79 0.88 18.29
C ARG A 28 -0.32 -0.55 18.12
N ALA A 29 -1.10 -1.54 18.50
CA ALA A 29 -0.76 -2.94 18.29
C ALA A 29 -0.57 -3.28 16.79
N ILE A 30 -1.47 -2.78 15.94
CA ILE A 30 -1.36 -2.93 14.49
C ILE A 30 -0.11 -2.23 13.93
N ALA A 31 0.16 -0.99 14.35
CA ALA A 31 1.36 -0.27 13.92
C ALA A 31 2.65 -1.00 14.33
N SER A 32 2.71 -1.47 15.58
CA SER A 32 3.89 -2.20 16.10
C SER A 32 4.13 -3.54 15.41
N ALA A 33 3.10 -4.17 14.87
CA ALA A 33 3.24 -5.43 14.14
C ALA A 33 4.03 -5.28 12.82
N VAL A 34 4.00 -4.10 12.21
CA VAL A 34 4.70 -3.82 10.95
C VAL A 34 5.89 -2.88 11.08
N GLU A 35 6.03 -2.20 12.21
CA GLU A 35 7.08 -1.20 12.45
C GLU A 35 8.49 -1.76 12.21
N GLY A 36 8.74 -3.02 12.57
CA GLY A 36 10.04 -3.70 12.40
C GLY A 36 10.45 -3.91 10.95
N THR A 37 9.52 -3.81 10.00
CA THR A 37 9.79 -3.97 8.56
C THR A 37 10.18 -2.66 7.87
N LEU A 38 10.13 -1.53 8.58
CA LEU A 38 10.33 -0.20 8.01
C LEU A 38 11.80 0.11 7.76
N GLY A 39 12.07 0.68 6.60
CA GLY A 39 13.36 1.25 6.22
C GLY A 39 14.38 0.24 5.67
N PRO A 40 15.61 0.72 5.35
CA PRO A 40 16.62 -0.08 4.65
C PRO A 40 17.20 -1.24 5.48
N LYS A 41 16.97 -1.23 6.77
CA LYS A 41 17.33 -2.32 7.72
C LYS A 41 16.10 -3.03 8.27
N GLY A 42 14.95 -2.87 7.60
CA GLY A 42 13.73 -3.55 7.97
C GLY A 42 13.89 -5.07 7.92
N LEU A 43 13.34 -5.75 8.91
CA LEU A 43 13.40 -7.21 9.03
C LEU A 43 12.17 -7.84 8.40
N ASP A 44 12.35 -9.04 7.87
CA ASP A 44 11.22 -9.86 7.47
C ASP A 44 10.46 -10.36 8.70
N THR A 45 9.15 -10.43 8.58
CA THR A 45 8.25 -10.97 9.60
C THR A 45 7.80 -12.36 9.16
N MET A 46 7.95 -13.33 10.04
CA MET A 46 7.40 -14.67 9.84
C MET A 46 6.01 -14.75 10.45
N LEU A 47 5.04 -15.09 9.63
CA LEU A 47 3.66 -15.32 10.02
C LEU A 47 3.34 -16.81 9.90
N VAL A 48 2.66 -17.34 10.88
CA VAL A 48 2.15 -18.73 10.85
C VAL A 48 0.64 -18.67 11.00
N ASP A 49 -0.08 -19.16 10.02
CA ASP A 49 -1.52 -19.19 10.06
C ASP A 49 -2.06 -20.34 10.95
N LYS A 50 -3.38 -20.41 11.09
CA LYS A 50 -4.06 -21.46 11.88
C LYS A 50 -3.94 -22.87 11.28
N PHE A 51 -3.51 -23.00 10.05
CA PHE A 51 -3.28 -24.29 9.37
C PHE A 51 -1.82 -24.72 9.40
N GLY A 52 -0.93 -23.86 9.95
CA GLY A 52 0.51 -24.09 10.01
C GLY A 52 1.27 -23.64 8.76
N GLU A 53 0.61 -22.92 7.83
CA GLU A 53 1.30 -22.32 6.70
C GLU A 53 2.18 -21.16 7.18
N VAL A 54 3.41 -21.13 6.67
CA VAL A 54 4.42 -20.13 7.03
C VAL A 54 4.60 -19.17 5.89
N VAL A 55 4.40 -17.88 6.17
CA VAL A 55 4.69 -16.78 5.24
C VAL A 55 5.77 -15.90 5.84
N ILE A 56 6.83 -15.68 5.09
CA ILE A 56 7.92 -14.75 5.47
C ILE A 56 7.82 -13.56 4.52
N THR A 57 7.57 -12.39 5.07
CA THR A 57 7.40 -11.17 4.30
C THR A 57 7.77 -9.94 5.13
N ASN A 58 8.10 -8.86 4.44
CA ASN A 58 8.24 -7.53 5.05
C ASN A 58 7.22 -6.54 4.45
N ASP A 59 6.33 -7.02 3.57
CA ASP A 59 5.26 -6.19 3.05
C ASP A 59 4.19 -5.95 4.11
N GLY A 60 4.02 -4.68 4.50
CA GLY A 60 3.11 -4.28 5.57
C GLY A 60 1.67 -4.69 5.31
N VAL A 61 1.17 -4.56 4.08
CA VAL A 61 -0.22 -4.93 3.78
C VAL A 61 -0.44 -6.45 3.84
N THR A 62 0.52 -7.24 3.40
CA THR A 62 0.47 -8.70 3.51
C THR A 62 0.42 -9.12 4.98
N ILE A 63 1.31 -8.58 5.82
CA ILE A 63 1.32 -8.85 7.27
C ILE A 63 -0.05 -8.51 7.86
N LEU A 64 -0.55 -7.31 7.61
CA LEU A 64 -1.80 -6.82 8.19
C LEU A 64 -3.05 -7.57 7.69
N THR A 65 -3.01 -8.05 6.46
CA THR A 65 -4.14 -8.81 5.88
C THR A 65 -4.23 -10.21 6.47
N MET A 66 -3.10 -10.82 6.78
CA MET A 66 -3.03 -12.13 7.44
C MET A 66 -3.35 -12.07 8.94
N MET A 67 -3.26 -10.90 9.55
CA MET A 67 -3.63 -10.71 10.94
C MET A 67 -5.15 -10.71 11.13
N GLU A 68 -5.67 -11.60 11.97
CA GLU A 68 -7.08 -11.61 12.36
C GLU A 68 -7.36 -10.48 13.36
N ALA A 69 -7.70 -9.29 12.85
CA ALA A 69 -8.03 -8.15 13.71
C ALA A 69 -9.54 -8.06 13.94
N ASN A 70 -9.97 -8.26 15.19
CA ASN A 70 -11.39 -8.19 15.56
C ASN A 70 -11.82 -6.77 15.99
N HIS A 71 -10.88 -5.95 16.43
CA HIS A 71 -11.17 -4.61 16.93
C HIS A 71 -11.48 -3.61 15.78
N PRO A 72 -12.59 -2.84 15.84
CA PRO A 72 -12.97 -1.93 14.75
C PRO A 72 -11.89 -0.89 14.40
N ALA A 73 -11.23 -0.29 15.40
CA ALA A 73 -10.15 0.68 15.16
C ALA A 73 -8.92 0.05 14.47
N ALA A 74 -8.60 -1.22 14.80
CA ALA A 74 -7.54 -1.96 14.12
C ALA A 74 -7.89 -2.20 12.65
N ARG A 75 -9.13 -2.61 12.36
CA ARG A 75 -9.61 -2.79 10.98
C ARG A 75 -9.56 -1.51 10.16
N MET A 76 -9.85 -0.35 10.77
CA MET A 76 -9.72 0.94 10.07
C MET A 76 -8.27 1.19 9.62
N VAL A 77 -7.29 0.89 10.45
CA VAL A 77 -5.86 1.06 10.11
C VAL A 77 -5.43 0.05 9.03
N ILE A 78 -5.89 -1.19 9.10
CA ILE A 78 -5.65 -2.18 8.04
C ILE A 78 -6.24 -1.70 6.71
N ASN A 79 -7.43 -1.10 6.72
CA ASN A 79 -8.03 -0.54 5.51
C ASN A 79 -7.23 0.65 4.94
N ILE A 80 -6.59 1.46 5.79
CA ILE A 80 -5.66 2.52 5.34
C ILE A 80 -4.50 1.88 4.56
N ALA A 81 -3.90 0.81 5.08
CA ALA A 81 -2.81 0.12 4.39
C ALA A 81 -3.27 -0.49 3.05
N LYS A 82 -4.46 -1.08 3.01
CA LYS A 82 -5.04 -1.63 1.77
C LYS A 82 -5.29 -0.54 0.72
N SER A 83 -5.92 0.57 1.11
CA SER A 83 -6.13 1.71 0.19
C SER A 83 -4.81 2.28 -0.32
N GLN A 84 -3.78 2.38 0.54
CA GLN A 84 -2.44 2.81 0.13
C GLN A 84 -1.84 1.85 -0.90
N GLN A 85 -2.01 0.54 -0.71
CA GLN A 85 -1.56 -0.47 -1.67
C GLN A 85 -2.30 -0.38 -3.01
N GLU A 86 -3.61 -0.20 -2.97
CA GLU A 86 -4.45 -0.15 -4.18
C GLU A 86 -4.22 1.12 -5.00
N GLU A 87 -4.01 2.25 -4.34
CA GLU A 87 -3.88 3.56 -5.00
C GLU A 87 -2.44 3.86 -5.43
N ILE A 88 -1.45 3.50 -4.60
CA ILE A 88 -0.05 3.91 -4.77
C ILE A 88 0.88 2.70 -4.99
N GLY A 89 0.59 1.56 -4.37
CA GLY A 89 1.41 0.34 -4.45
C GLY A 89 2.61 0.31 -3.51
N ASP A 90 2.82 1.36 -2.70
CA ASP A 90 3.95 1.47 -1.77
C ASP A 90 3.60 2.31 -0.55
N GLY A 91 4.43 2.25 0.50
CA GLY A 91 4.28 3.05 1.71
C GLY A 91 3.23 2.54 2.69
N THR A 92 2.75 1.32 2.58
CA THR A 92 1.73 0.71 3.45
C THR A 92 2.17 0.67 4.91
N THR A 93 3.42 0.24 5.18
CA THR A 93 4.02 0.25 6.52
C THR A 93 4.12 1.67 7.06
N THR A 94 4.62 2.62 6.26
CA THR A 94 4.75 4.03 6.66
C THR A 94 3.40 4.62 7.03
N ALA A 95 2.37 4.43 6.22
CA ALA A 95 1.02 4.92 6.49
C ALA A 95 0.44 4.33 7.79
N THR A 96 0.67 3.05 8.03
CA THR A 96 0.22 2.35 9.25
C THR A 96 0.90 2.88 10.50
N VAL A 97 2.24 3.02 10.46
CA VAL A 97 3.03 3.54 11.59
C VAL A 97 2.68 5.00 11.88
N MET A 98 2.51 5.83 10.84
CA MET A 98 2.05 7.22 10.99
C MET A 98 0.66 7.30 11.62
N ALA A 99 -0.28 6.46 11.19
CA ALA A 99 -1.61 6.39 11.80
C ALA A 99 -1.53 6.04 13.29
N GLY A 100 -0.72 5.04 13.64
CA GLY A 100 -0.44 4.65 15.02
C GLY A 100 0.12 5.79 15.86
N ALA A 101 1.12 6.49 15.35
CA ALA A 101 1.77 7.63 16.01
C ALA A 101 0.80 8.81 16.22
N LEU A 102 0.02 9.18 15.18
CA LEU A 102 -0.95 10.28 15.26
C LEU A 102 -2.07 10.00 16.26
N VAL A 103 -2.61 8.78 16.24
CA VAL A 103 -3.66 8.38 17.20
C VAL A 103 -3.11 8.38 18.62
N SER A 104 -1.92 7.79 18.85
CA SER A 104 -1.31 7.74 20.18
C SER A 104 -1.00 9.13 20.73
N ALA A 105 -0.38 9.99 19.92
CA ALA A 105 -0.09 11.38 20.32
C ALA A 105 -1.37 12.19 20.56
N GLY A 106 -2.39 12.00 19.74
CA GLY A 106 -3.68 12.67 19.90
C GLY A 106 -4.37 12.25 21.20
N VAL A 107 -4.41 10.96 21.50
CA VAL A 107 -4.99 10.43 22.73
C VAL A 107 -4.25 10.94 23.96
N GLU A 108 -2.92 11.00 23.92
CA GLU A 108 -2.12 11.57 24.99
C GLU A 108 -2.51 13.03 25.32
N GLN A 109 -2.76 13.85 24.30
CA GLN A 109 -3.23 15.24 24.52
C GLN A 109 -4.63 15.28 25.13
N VAL A 110 -5.53 14.40 24.70
CA VAL A 110 -6.88 14.31 25.27
C VAL A 110 -6.81 13.90 26.76
N VAL A 111 -5.96 12.94 27.10
CA VAL A 111 -5.72 12.52 28.51
C VAL A 111 -5.19 13.68 29.35
N LYS A 112 -4.37 14.55 28.77
CA LYS A 112 -3.88 15.79 29.41
C LYS A 112 -4.95 16.89 29.53
N GLY A 113 -6.18 16.63 29.06
CA GLY A 113 -7.31 17.55 29.17
C GLY A 113 -7.51 18.46 27.96
N VAL A 114 -6.79 18.27 26.86
CA VAL A 114 -7.03 19.03 25.63
C VAL A 114 -8.32 18.54 24.97
N PRO A 115 -9.28 19.42 24.61
CA PRO A 115 -10.50 19.03 23.93
C PRO A 115 -10.21 18.31 22.61
N VAL A 116 -10.92 17.21 22.31
CA VAL A 116 -10.73 16.38 21.10
C VAL A 116 -10.78 17.23 19.82
N ALA A 117 -11.71 18.20 19.74
CA ALA A 117 -11.81 19.10 18.59
C ALA A 117 -10.51 19.88 18.34
N ARG A 118 -9.84 20.35 19.38
CA ARG A 118 -8.56 21.07 19.27
C ARG A 118 -7.42 20.15 18.83
N VAL A 119 -7.41 18.92 19.32
CA VAL A 119 -6.43 17.92 18.86
C VAL A 119 -6.60 17.66 17.37
N ILE A 120 -7.84 17.47 16.89
CA ILE A 120 -8.14 17.25 15.47
C ILE A 120 -7.73 18.46 14.61
N GLU A 121 -8.03 19.69 15.07
CA GLU A 121 -7.60 20.92 14.40
C GLU A 121 -6.07 20.97 14.26
N GLY A 122 -5.34 20.64 15.34
CA GLY A 122 -3.88 20.58 15.35
C GLY A 122 -3.32 19.55 14.37
N ILE A 123 -3.87 18.33 14.37
CA ILE A 123 -3.47 17.28 13.42
C ILE A 123 -3.70 17.75 11.99
N ARG A 124 -4.86 18.31 11.66
CA ARG A 124 -5.16 18.81 10.31
C ARG A 124 -4.22 19.94 9.88
N ALA A 125 -3.89 20.85 10.79
CA ALA A 125 -2.92 21.92 10.52
C ALA A 125 -1.52 21.35 10.26
N GLY A 126 -1.07 20.39 11.08
CA GLY A 126 0.21 19.71 10.92
C GLY A 126 0.30 18.97 9.60
N VAL A 127 -0.74 18.23 9.21
CA VAL A 127 -0.79 17.51 7.93
C VAL A 127 -0.69 18.49 6.75
N ARG A 128 -1.44 19.61 6.77
CA ARG A 128 -1.33 20.61 5.69
C ARG A 128 0.10 21.15 5.57
N ARG A 129 0.72 21.50 6.70
CA ARG A 129 2.11 22.00 6.69
C ARG A 129 3.10 20.95 6.22
N ALA A 130 2.94 19.69 6.64
CA ALA A 130 3.77 18.59 6.19
C ALA A 130 3.69 18.41 4.66
N LEU A 131 2.48 18.44 4.09
CA LEU A 131 2.28 18.34 2.64
C LEU A 131 2.93 19.50 1.86
N GLU A 132 2.90 20.74 2.40
CA GLU A 132 3.59 21.87 1.80
C GLU A 132 5.10 21.63 1.78
N VAL A 133 5.69 21.26 2.92
CA VAL A 133 7.13 20.97 3.04
C VAL A 133 7.54 19.82 2.11
N MET A 134 6.75 18.77 2.04
CA MET A 134 7.03 17.64 1.12
C MET A 134 7.04 18.09 -0.33
N LYS A 135 6.10 18.96 -0.74
CA LYS A 135 6.10 19.53 -2.10
C LYS A 135 7.32 20.42 -2.39
N GLU A 136 7.73 21.23 -1.40
CA GLU A 136 8.92 22.07 -1.51
C GLU A 136 10.22 21.25 -1.62
N GLN A 137 10.27 20.09 -0.99
CA GLN A 137 11.44 19.21 -0.97
C GLN A 137 11.43 18.13 -2.07
N ALA A 138 10.31 17.96 -2.77
CA ALA A 138 10.20 16.97 -3.84
C ALA A 138 11.13 17.32 -5.00
N ILE A 139 11.89 16.34 -5.45
CA ILE A 139 12.75 16.45 -6.63
C ILE A 139 11.94 16.06 -7.87
N PRO A 140 11.64 17.00 -8.79
CA PRO A 140 10.88 16.67 -9.97
C PRO A 140 11.73 15.84 -10.94
N LEU A 141 11.13 14.77 -11.48
CA LEU A 141 11.70 14.02 -12.59
C LEU A 141 11.15 14.60 -13.90
N GLU A 142 12.01 15.30 -14.65
CA GLU A 142 11.59 15.96 -15.91
C GLU A 142 11.29 14.94 -17.01
N ASP A 143 12.09 13.87 -17.07
CA ASP A 143 11.95 12.82 -18.05
C ASP A 143 12.22 11.41 -17.45
N LEU A 144 11.94 10.37 -18.26
CA LEU A 144 12.15 8.97 -17.89
C LEU A 144 13.60 8.50 -18.05
N GLN A 145 14.52 9.39 -18.47
CA GLN A 145 15.95 9.10 -18.55
C GLN A 145 16.69 9.54 -17.28
N HIS A 146 15.99 10.26 -16.37
CA HIS A 146 16.59 10.77 -15.16
C HIS A 146 17.18 9.64 -14.31
N PRO A 147 18.44 9.74 -13.84
CA PRO A 147 19.10 8.65 -13.10
C PRO A 147 18.37 8.22 -11.83
N TRP A 148 17.65 9.13 -11.19
CA TRP A 148 16.88 8.82 -9.98
C TRP A 148 15.76 7.82 -10.21
N LEU A 149 15.21 7.72 -11.43
CA LEU A 149 14.17 6.72 -11.73
C LEU A 149 14.71 5.30 -11.50
N LYS A 150 15.93 5.04 -11.97
CA LYS A 150 16.59 3.75 -11.76
C LYS A 150 16.94 3.53 -10.28
N GLN A 151 17.38 4.56 -9.56
CA GLN A 151 17.69 4.46 -8.15
C GLN A 151 16.44 4.12 -7.32
N VAL A 152 15.31 4.77 -7.61
CA VAL A 152 14.03 4.48 -6.94
C VAL A 152 13.58 3.05 -7.26
N ALA A 153 13.64 2.62 -8.52
CA ALA A 153 13.30 1.27 -8.92
C ALA A 153 14.18 0.22 -8.25
N LEU A 154 15.48 0.49 -8.10
CA LEU A 154 16.42 -0.41 -7.43
C LEU A 154 16.11 -0.57 -5.94
N VAL A 155 15.82 0.54 -5.25
CA VAL A 155 15.44 0.52 -3.83
C VAL A 155 14.10 -0.18 -3.64
N ALA A 156 13.11 0.12 -4.47
CA ALA A 156 11.80 -0.54 -4.44
C ALA A 156 11.89 -2.05 -4.74
N GLY A 157 12.76 -2.42 -5.69
CA GLY A 157 13.05 -3.81 -6.07
C GLY A 157 14.07 -4.51 -5.15
N ARG A 158 14.41 -3.92 -3.99
CA ARG A 158 15.34 -4.49 -2.98
C ARG A 158 16.68 -4.93 -3.56
N GLU A 159 17.30 -4.03 -4.30
CA GLU A 159 18.59 -4.23 -4.94
C GLU A 159 18.62 -5.31 -6.04
N HIS A 160 17.44 -5.82 -6.47
CA HIS A 160 17.33 -6.68 -7.66
C HIS A 160 17.47 -5.84 -8.91
N GLN A 161 18.70 -5.76 -9.42
CA GLN A 161 19.08 -4.91 -10.55
C GLN A 161 18.34 -5.27 -11.83
N ASP A 162 18.17 -6.54 -12.10
CA ASP A 162 17.46 -7.10 -13.26
C ASP A 162 15.98 -6.66 -13.28
N ILE A 163 15.29 -6.75 -12.14
CA ILE A 163 13.90 -6.29 -11.99
C ILE A 163 13.80 -4.77 -12.13
N ALA A 164 14.72 -4.02 -11.50
CA ALA A 164 14.74 -2.57 -11.60
C ALA A 164 14.93 -2.10 -13.05
N ASP A 165 15.83 -2.73 -13.80
CA ASP A 165 16.08 -2.41 -15.20
C ASP A 165 14.86 -2.68 -16.06
N LEU A 166 14.16 -3.82 -15.88
CA LEU A 166 12.92 -4.15 -16.58
C LEU A 166 11.81 -3.16 -16.31
N VAL A 167 11.59 -2.75 -15.04
CA VAL A 167 10.56 -1.79 -14.68
C VAL A 167 10.85 -0.42 -15.31
N VAL A 168 12.11 0.02 -15.31
CA VAL A 168 12.51 1.27 -15.96
C VAL A 168 12.36 1.21 -17.48
N GLU A 169 12.69 0.07 -18.09
CA GLU A 169 12.48 -0.17 -19.53
C GLU A 169 11.00 -0.12 -19.88
N ALA A 170 10.16 -0.82 -19.11
CA ALA A 170 8.71 -0.78 -19.28
C ALA A 170 8.16 0.64 -19.16
N ALA A 171 8.58 1.40 -18.14
CA ALA A 171 8.17 2.78 -17.97
C ALA A 171 8.56 3.67 -19.16
N ARG A 172 9.75 3.49 -19.72
CA ARG A 172 10.20 4.21 -20.92
C ARG A 172 9.39 3.85 -22.16
N LEU A 173 9.05 2.57 -22.30
CA LEU A 173 8.27 2.07 -23.43
C LEU A 173 6.83 2.62 -23.40
N ILE A 174 6.22 2.67 -22.21
CA ILE A 174 4.87 3.20 -21.97
C ILE A 174 4.83 4.71 -22.20
N GLY A 175 5.85 5.43 -21.74
CA GLY A 175 5.96 6.86 -21.88
C GLY A 175 5.29 7.66 -20.76
N LYS A 176 5.81 8.87 -20.55
CA LYS A 176 5.43 9.74 -19.42
C LYS A 176 3.93 10.09 -19.41
N GLU A 177 3.34 10.39 -20.56
CA GLU A 177 1.93 10.79 -20.66
C GLU A 177 1.01 9.67 -20.14
N LYS A 178 1.27 8.44 -20.55
CA LYS A 178 0.47 7.29 -20.14
C LYS A 178 0.66 6.93 -18.66
N LEU A 179 1.90 7.03 -18.17
CA LEU A 179 2.21 6.78 -16.75
C LEU A 179 1.59 7.81 -15.80
N LEU A 180 1.30 9.02 -16.29
CA LEU A 180 0.64 10.08 -15.51
C LEU A 180 -0.91 10.06 -15.65
N ASP A 181 -1.46 9.18 -16.47
CA ASP A 181 -2.90 8.98 -16.58
C ASP A 181 -3.45 8.35 -15.29
N PRO A 182 -4.37 9.00 -14.55
CA PRO A 182 -4.92 8.48 -13.31
C PRO A 182 -5.62 7.10 -13.43
N ASN A 183 -6.04 6.76 -14.65
CA ASN A 183 -6.72 5.49 -14.93
C ASN A 183 -5.75 4.37 -15.35
N PHE A 184 -4.45 4.68 -15.48
CA PHE A 184 -3.44 3.71 -15.87
C PHE A 184 -2.66 3.23 -14.66
N LYS A 185 -2.54 1.92 -14.51
CA LYS A 185 -1.67 1.28 -13.50
C LYS A 185 -0.64 0.42 -14.21
N LEU A 186 0.64 0.66 -13.96
CA LEU A 186 1.73 -0.15 -14.51
C LEU A 186 1.60 -1.62 -14.09
N SER A 187 1.15 -1.89 -12.86
CA SER A 187 0.90 -3.24 -12.35
C SER A 187 -0.04 -4.07 -13.21
N ASP A 188 -1.00 -3.44 -13.86
CA ASP A 188 -1.99 -4.13 -14.71
C ASP A 188 -1.37 -4.67 -16.01
N THR A 189 -0.15 -4.21 -16.35
CA THR A 189 0.60 -4.66 -17.52
C THR A 189 1.62 -5.75 -17.20
N VAL A 190 1.77 -6.11 -15.93
CA VAL A 190 2.74 -7.13 -15.48
C VAL A 190 2.06 -8.48 -15.44
N THR A 191 2.71 -9.47 -16.10
CA THR A 191 2.30 -10.87 -16.03
C THR A 191 3.45 -11.67 -15.45
N SER A 192 3.16 -12.56 -14.50
CA SER A 192 4.15 -13.47 -13.92
C SER A 192 3.83 -14.89 -14.33
N GLU A 193 4.82 -15.58 -14.91
CA GLU A 193 4.71 -16.97 -15.32
C GLU A 193 5.97 -17.73 -14.87
N GLU A 194 5.78 -18.88 -14.22
CA GLU A 194 6.87 -19.69 -13.70
C GLU A 194 7.71 -20.27 -14.87
N GLY A 195 9.04 -20.08 -14.80
CA GLY A 195 9.96 -20.56 -15.80
C GLY A 195 10.09 -19.69 -17.05
N ALA A 196 9.36 -18.57 -17.13
CA ALA A 196 9.53 -17.59 -18.20
C ALA A 196 10.80 -16.75 -18.02
N THR A 197 11.37 -16.27 -19.12
CA THR A 197 12.44 -15.27 -19.08
C THR A 197 11.83 -13.88 -18.90
N ASN A 198 12.46 -13.09 -18.04
CA ASN A 198 12.06 -11.70 -17.85
C ASN A 198 12.26 -10.87 -19.11
N GLN A 199 11.23 -10.26 -19.62
CA GLN A 199 11.29 -9.43 -20.83
C GLN A 199 10.21 -8.35 -20.83
N VAL A 200 10.49 -7.26 -21.53
CA VAL A 200 9.53 -6.18 -21.79
C VAL A 200 9.25 -6.13 -23.28
N PHE A 201 7.99 -6.08 -23.68
CA PHE A 201 7.58 -5.96 -25.08
C PHE A 201 6.27 -5.19 -25.21
N MET A 202 6.06 -4.63 -26.40
CA MET A 202 4.77 -4.03 -26.77
C MET A 202 3.88 -5.10 -27.38
N GLY A 203 2.75 -5.40 -26.70
CA GLY A 203 1.84 -6.41 -27.18
C GLY A 203 0.68 -6.67 -26.24
N VAL A 204 -0.09 -7.70 -26.55
CA VAL A 204 -1.21 -8.19 -25.74
C VAL A 204 -0.95 -9.65 -25.42
N ILE A 205 -1.05 -9.98 -24.14
CA ILE A 205 -1.01 -11.38 -23.69
C ILE A 205 -2.45 -11.87 -23.57
N LEU A 206 -2.77 -12.90 -24.32
CA LEU A 206 -4.05 -13.60 -24.23
C LEU A 206 -3.83 -14.95 -23.56
N ASN A 207 -4.47 -15.19 -22.44
CA ASN A 207 -4.43 -16.48 -21.77
C ASN A 207 -5.37 -17.48 -22.48
N LYS A 208 -5.00 -17.84 -23.71
CA LYS A 208 -5.72 -18.77 -24.58
C LYS A 208 -4.74 -19.75 -25.23
N GLU A 209 -5.17 -20.97 -25.39
CA GLU A 209 -4.44 -21.97 -26.15
C GLU A 209 -4.76 -21.89 -27.65
N THR A 210 -3.86 -22.41 -28.48
CA THR A 210 -4.12 -22.54 -29.91
C THR A 210 -5.26 -23.52 -30.16
N MET A 211 -6.14 -23.18 -31.08
CA MET A 211 -7.32 -24.00 -31.41
C MET A 211 -6.97 -25.37 -31.93
N ASN A 212 -5.77 -25.52 -32.54
CA ASN A 212 -5.26 -26.81 -33.07
C ASN A 212 -3.77 -26.96 -32.67
N LYS A 213 -3.42 -28.13 -32.17
CA LYS A 213 -2.03 -28.49 -31.79
C LYS A 213 -1.02 -28.46 -32.93
N GLN A 214 -1.48 -28.51 -34.19
CA GLN A 214 -0.66 -28.41 -35.38
C GLN A 214 -0.39 -26.97 -35.82
N MET A 215 -1.02 -25.97 -35.18
CA MET A 215 -0.74 -24.56 -35.47
C MET A 215 0.70 -24.21 -35.04
N PRO A 216 1.41 -23.42 -35.88
CA PRO A 216 2.76 -22.98 -35.51
C PRO A 216 2.69 -22.12 -34.24
N ARG A 217 3.66 -22.30 -33.33
CA ARG A 217 3.75 -21.58 -32.07
C ARG A 217 4.19 -20.12 -32.24
N GLN A 218 4.84 -19.81 -33.35
CA GLN A 218 5.34 -18.47 -33.65
C GLN A 218 5.03 -18.17 -35.13
N LEU A 219 4.54 -17.01 -35.39
CA LEU A 219 4.24 -16.47 -36.70
C LEU A 219 4.80 -15.05 -36.80
N GLU A 220 5.45 -14.70 -37.90
CA GLU A 220 6.01 -13.38 -38.15
C GLU A 220 5.26 -12.66 -39.27
N ASN A 221 5.19 -11.35 -39.18
CA ASN A 221 4.52 -10.48 -40.19
C ASN A 221 3.08 -10.87 -40.53
N VAL A 222 2.34 -11.30 -39.51
CA VAL A 222 0.96 -11.74 -39.68
C VAL A 222 -0.04 -10.59 -39.67
N LYS A 223 -1.14 -10.74 -40.37
CA LYS A 223 -2.33 -9.91 -40.22
C LYS A 223 -3.18 -10.51 -39.12
N VAL A 224 -3.59 -9.68 -38.16
CA VAL A 224 -4.47 -10.10 -37.06
C VAL A 224 -5.89 -9.70 -37.38
N LEU A 225 -6.81 -10.68 -37.29
CA LEU A 225 -8.25 -10.44 -37.35
C LEU A 225 -8.83 -10.69 -35.97
N VAL A 226 -9.50 -9.70 -35.42
CA VAL A 226 -10.23 -9.78 -34.15
C VAL A 226 -11.71 -9.87 -34.46
N ILE A 227 -12.38 -10.91 -33.95
CA ILE A 227 -13.82 -11.12 -34.11
C ILE A 227 -14.41 -11.22 -32.70
N ASP A 228 -15.36 -10.34 -32.39
CA ASP A 228 -16.11 -10.34 -31.13
C ASP A 228 -17.44 -11.07 -31.34
N ASP A 229 -17.36 -12.32 -31.79
CA ASP A 229 -18.51 -13.20 -32.00
C ASP A 229 -18.07 -14.68 -31.98
N ALA A 230 -19.03 -15.60 -31.86
CA ALA A 230 -18.77 -17.03 -32.00
C ALA A 230 -18.50 -17.38 -33.48
N LEU A 231 -17.38 -18.08 -33.72
CA LEU A 231 -17.14 -18.72 -35.00
C LEU A 231 -17.83 -20.08 -34.96
N GLU A 232 -18.95 -20.20 -35.68
CA GLU A 232 -19.56 -21.49 -35.96
C GLU A 232 -18.85 -22.16 -37.17
N PRO A 233 -18.64 -23.50 -37.11
CA PRO A 233 -17.99 -24.23 -38.19
C PRO A 233 -18.80 -24.30 -39.48
#